data_78e53c4143736ef79c63439c67178cf3
#
_entry.id   78e53c4143736ef79c63439c67178cf3
#
_cell.length_a   1.000
_cell.length_b   1.000
_cell.length_c   1.000
_cell.angle_alpha   90.00
_cell.angle_beta   90.00
_cell.angle_gamma   90.00
#
_symmetry.space_group_name_H-M   'P 1'
#
loop_
_entity.id
_entity.type
_entity.pdbx_description
1 polymer ?
#
loop_
_entity_poly.entity_id
_entity_poly.type
_entity_poly.pdbx_seq_one_letter_code
_entity_poly.pdbx_strand_id
1 'polypeptide(L)'
;MFASRTRPCLQHQINRCSAPCVGKISAEDYRQTVRDAERFLSGKSTEIQGRLARDMAEASEAMEFERAAALRDRIKALTQVQTAQGINPQGVNEADIIALHMEGGQACVQVFFIRANQNWGNRDYYPRVGADVDAAEVLEAFIGQFYDTREPPRQLILSNEIENPDLMAEALSGKIGRKVELLVPQRGEKAELVDGALRNARESLARKMAETATQTKLLQGLVEAFDLPKSPERIEVYDNSHIKGTNDVGAMIVTGPEGMMKNQYRKLNIRGDDLTPGDAFGMLKEVLHRRCQRLTKEDTARSRGTRPER
;
A
#
# COMPACT_ATOMS: atom_id res chain seq x y z
N MET A 1 22.84 7.67 17.48
CA MET A 1 22.71 8.76 16.48
C MET A 1 22.48 10.14 17.13
N PHE A 2 21.71 10.26 18.20
CA PHE A 2 21.49 11.52 18.92
C PHE A 2 22.71 12.01 19.71
N ALA A 3 23.46 11.11 20.32
CA ALA A 3 24.58 11.45 21.21
C ALA A 3 25.90 11.88 20.52
N SER A 4 25.98 11.76 19.20
CA SER A 4 27.25 11.96 18.47
C SER A 4 27.30 13.24 17.62
N ARG A 5 26.29 14.10 17.69
CA ARG A 5 26.23 15.32 16.86
C ARG A 5 26.57 16.57 17.64
N THR A 6 27.45 17.35 17.09
CA THR A 6 27.90 18.66 17.64
C THR A 6 27.29 19.84 16.89
N ARG A 7 26.68 19.62 15.72
CA ARG A 7 26.06 20.65 14.89
C ARG A 7 24.77 20.16 14.26
N PRO A 8 23.80 21.07 13.94
CA PRO A 8 22.58 20.74 13.23
C PRO A 8 22.86 20.07 11.88
N CYS A 9 22.04 19.08 11.51
CA CYS A 9 22.15 18.43 10.21
C CYS A 9 21.30 19.15 9.14
N LEU A 10 21.42 18.69 7.88
CA LEU A 10 20.66 19.21 6.75
C LEU A 10 19.14 19.29 7.01
N GLN A 11 18.57 18.31 7.72
CA GLN A 11 17.14 18.33 8.04
C GLN A 11 16.70 19.57 8.85
N HIS A 12 17.58 20.06 9.73
CA HIS A 12 17.31 21.31 10.43
C HIS A 12 17.47 22.52 9.51
N GLN A 13 18.47 22.53 8.64
CA GLN A 13 18.70 23.63 7.69
C GLN A 13 17.53 23.83 6.72
N ILE A 14 16.88 22.75 6.32
CA ILE A 14 15.68 22.77 5.45
C ILE A 14 14.35 22.81 6.23
N ASN A 15 14.40 23.19 7.51
CA ASN A 15 13.23 23.31 8.41
C ASN A 15 12.36 22.06 8.57
N ARG A 16 12.93 20.87 8.38
CA ARG A 16 12.23 19.58 8.58
C ARG A 16 12.51 18.92 9.93
N CYS A 17 13.34 19.54 10.77
CA CYS A 17 13.68 19.03 12.09
C CYS A 17 14.01 20.17 13.03
N SER A 18 13.51 20.14 14.26
CA SER A 18 13.80 21.11 15.33
C SER A 18 15.17 20.94 16.00
N ALA A 19 15.99 19.99 15.53
CA ALA A 19 17.35 19.70 16.03
C ALA A 19 17.44 19.42 17.53
N PRO A 20 16.64 18.50 18.11
CA PRO A 20 16.73 18.16 19.54
C PRO A 20 18.08 17.54 19.91
N CYS A 21 18.76 16.90 18.95
CA CYS A 21 20.08 16.27 19.17
C CYS A 21 21.21 17.26 19.48
N VAL A 22 21.03 18.55 19.24
CA VAL A 22 21.99 19.62 19.52
C VAL A 22 21.40 20.74 20.37
N GLY A 23 20.29 20.48 21.05
CA GLY A 23 19.68 21.40 22.01
C GLY A 23 19.04 22.66 21.41
N LYS A 24 18.66 22.67 20.11
CA LYS A 24 17.99 23.80 19.47
C LYS A 24 16.50 23.94 19.85
N ILE A 25 15.94 22.94 20.49
CA ILE A 25 14.58 22.95 21.07
C ILE A 25 14.67 22.44 22.51
N SER A 26 13.85 22.96 23.41
CA SER A 26 13.76 22.47 24.78
C SER A 26 13.20 21.06 24.83
N ALA A 27 13.51 20.28 25.85
CA ALA A 27 12.96 18.93 26.06
C ALA A 27 11.44 18.96 26.24
N GLU A 28 10.88 20.06 26.76
CA GLU A 28 9.45 20.26 26.97
C GLU A 28 8.73 20.53 25.65
N ASP A 29 9.21 21.47 24.84
CA ASP A 29 8.63 21.79 23.54
C ASP A 29 8.74 20.60 22.58
N TYR A 30 9.84 19.83 22.65
CA TYR A 30 9.98 18.63 21.84
C TYR A 30 8.95 17.55 22.26
N ARG A 31 8.75 17.34 23.57
CA ARG A 31 7.69 16.44 24.07
C ARG A 31 6.29 16.89 23.64
N GLN A 32 6.04 18.19 23.60
CA GLN A 32 4.77 18.73 23.10
C GLN A 32 4.61 18.44 21.59
N THR A 33 5.68 18.60 20.80
CA THR A 33 5.67 18.25 19.37
C THR A 33 5.38 16.76 19.14
N VAL A 34 5.94 15.88 19.96
CA VAL A 34 5.68 14.43 19.89
C VAL A 34 4.22 14.13 20.24
N ARG A 35 3.69 14.71 21.33
CA ARG A 35 2.27 14.55 21.72
C ARG A 35 1.32 15.04 20.63
N ASP A 36 1.66 16.13 19.94
CA ASP A 36 0.86 16.63 18.82
C ASP A 36 0.89 15.67 17.64
N ALA A 37 2.04 15.09 17.34
CA ALA A 37 2.16 14.07 16.29
C ALA A 37 1.35 12.80 16.64
N GLU A 38 1.41 12.32 17.88
CA GLU A 38 0.62 11.18 18.36
C GLU A 38 -0.89 11.47 18.26
N ARG A 39 -1.33 12.67 18.67
CA ARG A 39 -2.73 13.07 18.55
C ARG A 39 -3.18 13.18 17.10
N PHE A 40 -2.34 13.73 16.23
CA PHE A 40 -2.62 13.80 14.80
C PHE A 40 -2.78 12.41 14.19
N LEU A 41 -1.84 11.50 14.48
CA LEU A 41 -1.88 10.12 14.00
C LEU A 41 -3.02 9.29 14.60
N SER A 42 -3.48 9.64 15.82
CA SER A 42 -4.65 9.00 16.46
C SER A 42 -6.00 9.62 16.04
N GLY A 43 -6.02 10.52 15.06
CA GLY A 43 -7.25 11.08 14.55
C GLY A 43 -7.79 12.32 15.27
N LYS A 44 -7.07 12.85 16.25
CA LYS A 44 -7.49 14.03 17.05
C LYS A 44 -7.01 15.36 16.46
N SER A 45 -6.98 15.46 15.15
CA SER A 45 -6.44 16.66 14.46
C SER A 45 -7.26 17.91 14.69
N THR A 46 -8.58 17.79 14.89
CA THR A 46 -9.48 18.92 15.21
C THR A 46 -9.11 19.56 16.57
N GLU A 47 -8.73 18.78 17.57
CA GLU A 47 -8.25 19.28 18.87
C GLU A 47 -6.96 20.09 18.71
N ILE A 48 -6.04 19.60 17.86
CA ILE A 48 -4.77 20.29 17.57
C ILE A 48 -5.02 21.60 16.86
N GLN A 49 -5.88 21.61 15.83
CA GLN A 49 -6.24 22.83 15.10
C GLN A 49 -6.89 23.87 16.01
N GLY A 50 -7.82 23.44 16.88
CA GLY A 50 -8.47 24.32 17.85
C GLY A 50 -7.49 24.94 18.84
N ARG A 51 -6.46 24.19 19.28
CA ARG A 51 -5.39 24.73 20.15
C ARG A 51 -4.51 25.73 19.38
N LEU A 52 -4.02 25.34 18.20
CA LEU A 52 -3.19 26.23 17.37
C LEU A 52 -3.93 27.53 17.00
N ALA A 53 -5.26 27.48 16.80
CA ALA A 53 -6.07 28.67 16.54
C ALA A 53 -6.13 29.60 17.76
N ARG A 54 -6.24 29.05 18.98
CA ARG A 54 -6.16 29.87 20.21
C ARG A 54 -4.77 30.49 20.38
N ASP A 55 -3.71 29.66 20.25
CA ASP A 55 -2.32 30.13 20.37
C ASP A 55 -2.03 31.25 19.33
N MET A 56 -2.61 31.15 18.13
CA MET A 56 -2.50 32.14 17.06
C MET A 56 -3.23 33.48 17.46
N ALA A 57 -4.43 33.37 18.04
CA ALA A 57 -5.16 34.52 18.48
C ALA A 57 -4.41 35.27 19.63
N GLU A 58 -3.92 34.52 20.61
CA GLU A 58 -3.11 35.06 21.73
C GLU A 58 -1.82 35.75 21.21
N ALA A 59 -1.12 35.12 20.27
CA ALA A 59 0.08 35.71 19.66
C ALA A 59 -0.27 37.02 18.88
N SER A 60 -1.42 37.04 18.21
CA SER A 60 -1.90 38.23 17.50
C SER A 60 -2.26 39.36 18.45
N GLU A 61 -2.94 39.08 19.56
CA GLU A 61 -3.27 40.06 20.61
C GLU A 61 -2.01 40.61 21.29
N ALA A 62 -0.98 39.76 21.47
CA ALA A 62 0.32 40.16 21.99
C ALA A 62 1.18 40.92 20.96
N MET A 63 0.67 41.19 19.74
CA MET A 63 1.39 41.80 18.61
C MET A 63 2.62 40.97 18.14
N GLU A 64 2.70 39.67 18.47
CA GLU A 64 3.74 38.73 18.01
C GLU A 64 3.39 38.19 16.60
N PHE A 65 3.36 39.05 15.60
CA PHE A 65 2.82 38.77 14.27
C PHE A 65 3.58 37.66 13.54
N GLU A 66 4.87 37.51 13.72
CA GLU A 66 5.66 36.42 13.11
C GLU A 66 5.25 35.06 13.69
N ARG A 67 5.02 35.00 15.00
CA ARG A 67 4.55 33.79 15.68
C ARG A 67 3.12 33.45 15.24
N ALA A 68 2.22 34.45 15.17
CA ALA A 68 0.87 34.25 14.67
C ALA A 68 0.87 33.76 13.23
N ALA A 69 1.72 34.29 12.35
CA ALA A 69 1.86 33.86 10.97
C ALA A 69 2.36 32.41 10.87
N ALA A 70 3.36 32.01 11.66
CA ALA A 70 3.84 30.64 11.71
C ALA A 70 2.75 29.65 12.17
N LEU A 71 1.94 30.00 13.16
CA LEU A 71 0.80 29.19 13.63
C LEU A 71 -0.29 29.07 12.57
N ARG A 72 -0.63 30.18 11.89
CA ARG A 72 -1.55 30.17 10.73
C ARG A 72 -1.09 29.22 9.63
N ASP A 73 0.16 29.28 9.25
CA ASP A 73 0.71 28.46 8.18
C ASP A 73 0.72 26.97 8.58
N ARG A 74 0.93 26.68 9.86
CA ARG A 74 0.84 25.33 10.42
C ARG A 74 -0.59 24.81 10.39
N ILE A 75 -1.60 25.62 10.74
CA ILE A 75 -3.02 25.26 10.61
C ILE A 75 -3.37 24.99 9.15
N LYS A 76 -2.93 25.86 8.23
CA LYS A 76 -3.16 25.70 6.79
C LYS A 76 -2.57 24.38 6.26
N ALA A 77 -1.35 24.05 6.65
CA ALA A 77 -0.70 22.79 6.26
C ALA A 77 -1.46 21.56 6.79
N LEU A 78 -1.91 21.59 8.07
CA LEU A 78 -2.71 20.50 8.63
C LEU A 78 -4.05 20.35 7.90
N THR A 79 -4.73 21.45 7.60
CA THR A 79 -5.99 21.45 6.84
C THR A 79 -5.77 20.90 5.43
N GLN A 80 -4.70 21.28 4.75
CA GLN A 80 -4.39 20.81 3.41
C GLN A 80 -4.11 19.29 3.39
N VAL A 81 -3.40 18.75 4.38
CA VAL A 81 -3.19 17.30 4.51
C VAL A 81 -4.52 16.57 4.71
N GLN A 82 -5.43 17.12 5.52
CA GLN A 82 -6.76 16.54 5.73
C GLN A 82 -7.64 16.62 4.48
N THR A 83 -7.61 17.73 3.76
CA THR A 83 -8.38 17.90 2.52
C THR A 83 -7.86 16.98 1.40
N ALA A 84 -6.55 16.79 1.31
CA ALA A 84 -5.95 15.87 0.34
C ALA A 84 -6.24 14.39 0.64
N GLN A 85 -6.59 14.03 1.87
CA GLN A 85 -7.03 12.68 2.24
C GLN A 85 -8.53 12.42 1.97
N GLY A 86 -9.25 13.44 1.52
CA GLY A 86 -10.46 13.40 0.69
C GLY A 86 -11.74 12.84 1.27
N ILE A 87 -11.87 12.23 2.43
CA ILE A 87 -13.18 11.87 3.02
C ILE A 87 -12.96 11.55 4.50
N ASN A 88 -13.27 12.52 5.38
CA ASN A 88 -13.38 12.27 6.81
C ASN A 88 -14.86 12.24 7.19
N PRO A 89 -15.48 11.08 7.35
CA PRO A 89 -16.89 10.98 7.70
C PRO A 89 -17.15 11.44 9.12
N GLN A 90 -18.13 12.30 9.32
CA GLN A 90 -18.50 12.78 10.66
C GLN A 90 -19.29 11.74 11.47
N GLY A 91 -19.94 10.78 10.80
CA GLY A 91 -20.83 9.79 11.41
C GLY A 91 -20.25 8.37 11.52
N VAL A 92 -18.99 8.12 11.09
CA VAL A 92 -18.41 6.78 11.01
C VAL A 92 -17.10 6.72 11.79
N ASN A 93 -17.17 6.20 13.01
CA ASN A 93 -15.98 6.16 13.87
C ASN A 93 -14.98 5.06 13.48
N GLU A 94 -15.49 3.83 13.25
CA GLU A 94 -14.66 2.66 12.89
C GLU A 94 -15.42 1.82 11.85
N ALA A 95 -14.97 1.85 10.60
CA ALA A 95 -15.55 1.05 9.52
C ALA A 95 -14.54 0.75 8.44
N ASP A 96 -14.80 -0.32 7.67
CA ASP A 96 -14.18 -0.52 6.37
C ASP A 96 -15.27 -0.37 5.30
N ILE A 97 -14.99 0.47 4.29
CA ILE A 97 -15.88 0.66 3.14
C ILE A 97 -15.34 -0.20 2.03
N ILE A 98 -16.14 -1.15 1.57
CA ILE A 98 -15.74 -2.15 0.58
C ILE A 98 -16.61 -1.98 -0.65
N ALA A 99 -16.02 -1.54 -1.74
CA ALA A 99 -16.72 -1.29 -3.00
C ALA A 99 -16.16 -2.17 -4.11
N LEU A 100 -17.06 -2.88 -4.80
CA LEU A 100 -16.73 -3.75 -5.93
C LEU A 100 -17.19 -3.12 -7.23
N HIS A 101 -16.29 -3.08 -8.22
CA HIS A 101 -16.61 -2.80 -9.62
C HIS A 101 -16.13 -3.94 -10.50
N MET A 102 -16.99 -4.38 -11.40
CA MET A 102 -16.73 -5.46 -12.34
C MET A 102 -16.95 -4.96 -13.77
N GLU A 103 -16.01 -5.25 -14.65
CA GLU A 103 -16.08 -4.90 -16.06
C GLU A 103 -15.22 -5.84 -16.90
N GLY A 104 -15.75 -6.32 -18.03
CA GLY A 104 -14.99 -7.14 -18.97
C GLY A 104 -14.41 -8.43 -18.38
N GLY A 105 -15.09 -9.08 -17.44
CA GLY A 105 -14.63 -10.30 -16.76
C GLY A 105 -13.51 -10.07 -15.73
N GLN A 106 -13.24 -8.81 -15.39
CA GLN A 106 -12.29 -8.42 -14.36
C GLN A 106 -13.01 -7.70 -13.22
N ALA A 107 -12.44 -7.74 -12.03
CA ALA A 107 -12.99 -7.11 -10.85
C ALA A 107 -11.93 -6.30 -10.11
N CYS A 108 -12.37 -5.18 -9.52
CA CYS A 108 -11.60 -4.42 -8.56
C CYS A 108 -12.43 -4.22 -7.29
N VAL A 109 -11.88 -4.64 -6.16
CA VAL A 109 -12.43 -4.33 -4.85
C VAL A 109 -11.59 -3.23 -4.23
N GLN A 110 -12.22 -2.10 -3.93
CA GLN A 110 -11.61 -0.98 -3.23
C GLN A 110 -12.00 -1.03 -1.77
N VAL A 111 -11.02 -1.00 -0.87
CA VAL A 111 -11.25 -0.96 0.58
C VAL A 111 -10.72 0.35 1.14
N PHE A 112 -11.58 1.14 1.81
CA PHE A 112 -11.18 2.31 2.60
C PHE A 112 -11.23 1.95 4.07
N PHE A 113 -10.20 2.34 4.80
CA PHE A 113 -10.08 2.07 6.23
C PHE A 113 -10.43 3.34 7.01
N ILE A 114 -11.58 3.36 7.67
CA ILE A 114 -11.98 4.46 8.54
C ILE A 114 -11.70 4.08 9.98
N ARG A 115 -10.89 4.89 10.65
CA ARG A 115 -10.56 4.73 12.09
C ARG A 115 -10.59 6.10 12.74
N ALA A 116 -11.25 6.20 13.89
CA ALA A 116 -11.41 7.44 14.65
C ALA A 116 -11.94 8.60 13.77
N ASN A 117 -12.97 8.34 12.96
CA ASN A 117 -13.57 9.28 12.02
C ASN A 117 -12.60 9.81 10.94
N GLN A 118 -11.48 9.15 10.72
CA GLN A 118 -10.50 9.52 9.69
C GLN A 118 -10.27 8.39 8.70
N ASN A 119 -10.05 8.76 7.44
CA ASN A 119 -9.61 7.84 6.42
C ASN A 119 -8.11 7.56 6.60
N TRP A 120 -7.77 6.33 7.01
CA TRP A 120 -6.41 5.85 7.17
C TRP A 120 -5.77 5.37 5.87
N GLY A 121 -6.46 5.57 4.77
CA GLY A 121 -6.03 5.18 3.44
C GLY A 121 -6.96 4.18 2.80
N ASN A 122 -6.62 3.82 1.59
CA ASN A 122 -7.37 2.86 0.81
C ASN A 122 -6.43 1.84 0.15
N ARG A 123 -7.01 0.74 -0.31
CA ARG A 123 -6.29 -0.30 -1.04
C ARG A 123 -7.20 -0.94 -2.07
N ASP A 124 -6.64 -1.17 -3.24
CA ASP A 124 -7.28 -1.88 -4.34
C ASP A 124 -6.83 -3.35 -4.38
N TYR A 125 -7.78 -4.21 -4.68
CA TYR A 125 -7.59 -5.66 -4.84
C TYR A 125 -8.23 -6.09 -6.14
N TYR A 126 -7.59 -7.02 -6.84
CA TYR A 126 -8.06 -7.53 -8.12
C TYR A 126 -8.28 -9.05 -8.01
N PRO A 127 -9.44 -9.49 -7.48
CA PRO A 127 -9.77 -10.90 -7.40
C PRO A 127 -9.92 -11.49 -8.81
N ARG A 128 -9.53 -12.74 -8.96
CA ARG A 128 -9.81 -13.49 -10.18
C ARG A 128 -11.25 -13.97 -10.14
N VAL A 129 -12.03 -13.56 -11.12
CA VAL A 129 -13.45 -13.84 -11.20
C VAL A 129 -13.71 -14.83 -12.35
N GLY A 130 -14.55 -15.83 -12.12
CA GLY A 130 -15.06 -16.72 -13.18
C GLY A 130 -16.02 -15.96 -14.10
N ALA A 131 -16.28 -16.51 -15.28
CA ALA A 131 -17.10 -15.84 -16.28
C ALA A 131 -18.56 -15.62 -15.86
N ASP A 132 -19.09 -16.48 -14.98
CA ASP A 132 -20.50 -16.52 -14.60
C ASP A 132 -20.74 -16.15 -13.12
N VAL A 133 -19.75 -15.54 -12.44
CA VAL A 133 -19.82 -15.17 -11.02
C VAL A 133 -20.41 -13.78 -10.88
N ASP A 134 -21.42 -13.61 -10.04
CA ASP A 134 -22.05 -12.31 -9.81
C ASP A 134 -21.32 -11.45 -8.76
N ALA A 135 -21.75 -10.19 -8.65
CA ALA A 135 -21.10 -9.24 -7.74
C ALA A 135 -21.29 -9.60 -6.26
N ALA A 136 -22.42 -10.23 -5.89
CA ALA A 136 -22.71 -10.62 -4.52
C ALA A 136 -21.77 -11.74 -4.07
N GLU A 137 -21.59 -12.76 -4.89
CA GLU A 137 -20.71 -13.89 -4.64
C GLU A 137 -19.24 -13.45 -4.55
N VAL A 138 -18.78 -12.58 -5.49
CA VAL A 138 -17.41 -12.05 -5.47
C VAL A 138 -17.14 -11.26 -4.19
N LEU A 139 -18.09 -10.41 -3.78
CA LEU A 139 -17.92 -9.59 -2.61
C LEU A 139 -17.94 -10.42 -1.32
N GLU A 140 -18.83 -11.41 -1.23
CA GLU A 140 -18.91 -12.34 -0.09
C GLU A 140 -17.61 -13.14 0.06
N ALA A 141 -17.14 -13.75 -1.02
CA ALA A 141 -15.89 -14.50 -1.04
C ALA A 141 -14.68 -13.61 -0.68
N PHE A 142 -14.66 -12.37 -1.20
CA PHE A 142 -13.61 -11.41 -0.85
C PHE A 142 -13.61 -11.08 0.64
N ILE A 143 -14.77 -10.77 1.24
CA ILE A 143 -14.89 -10.43 2.66
C ILE A 143 -14.40 -11.61 3.52
N GLY A 144 -14.83 -12.84 3.22
CA GLY A 144 -14.41 -14.04 3.93
C GLY A 144 -12.89 -14.22 3.92
N GLN A 145 -12.26 -14.13 2.75
CA GLN A 145 -10.81 -14.27 2.61
C GLN A 145 -10.05 -13.08 3.22
N PHE A 146 -10.58 -11.87 3.08
CA PHE A 146 -9.93 -10.66 3.57
C PHE A 146 -9.82 -10.63 5.08
N TYR A 147 -10.86 -11.04 5.77
CA TYR A 147 -10.91 -11.11 7.23
C TYR A 147 -10.50 -12.46 7.80
N ASP A 148 -10.06 -13.41 6.99
CA ASP A 148 -9.48 -14.65 7.52
C ASP A 148 -8.25 -14.39 8.39
N THR A 149 -7.39 -13.48 7.96
CA THR A 149 -6.14 -13.13 8.66
C THR A 149 -6.15 -11.76 9.34
N ARG A 150 -7.26 -11.05 9.31
CA ARG A 150 -7.40 -9.68 9.84
C ARG A 150 -8.58 -9.58 10.79
N GLU A 151 -8.50 -8.62 11.72
CA GLU A 151 -9.63 -8.30 12.59
C GLU A 151 -10.59 -7.34 11.85
N PRO A 152 -11.89 -7.68 11.75
CA PRO A 152 -12.88 -6.78 11.18
C PRO A 152 -13.15 -5.59 12.11
N PRO A 153 -13.48 -4.40 11.57
CA PRO A 153 -14.00 -3.28 12.34
C PRO A 153 -15.44 -3.56 12.80
N ARG A 154 -16.02 -2.61 13.54
CA ARG A 154 -17.42 -2.74 13.98
C ARG A 154 -18.43 -2.65 12.85
N GLN A 155 -18.10 -1.96 11.77
CA GLN A 155 -18.99 -1.80 10.62
C GLN A 155 -18.27 -2.10 9.32
N LEU A 156 -18.91 -2.88 8.46
CA LEU A 156 -18.56 -3.06 7.06
C LEU A 156 -19.61 -2.36 6.21
N ILE A 157 -19.21 -1.39 5.43
CA ILE A 157 -20.09 -0.62 4.57
C ILE A 157 -19.82 -1.06 3.14
N LEU A 158 -20.80 -1.69 2.51
CA LEU A 158 -20.65 -2.41 1.25
C LEU A 158 -21.33 -1.66 0.10
N SER A 159 -20.79 -1.81 -1.11
CA SER A 159 -21.40 -1.28 -2.33
C SER A 159 -22.57 -2.10 -2.84
N ASN A 160 -22.60 -3.39 -2.53
CA ASN A 160 -23.59 -4.34 -3.00
C ASN A 160 -24.05 -5.24 -1.85
N GLU A 161 -25.25 -5.75 -1.96
CA GLU A 161 -25.71 -6.84 -1.10
C GLU A 161 -24.89 -8.09 -1.38
N ILE A 162 -24.72 -8.91 -0.36
CA ILE A 162 -24.11 -10.25 -0.45
C ILE A 162 -25.20 -11.30 -0.20
N GLU A 163 -24.96 -12.55 -0.54
CA GLU A 163 -25.97 -13.59 -0.44
C GLU A 163 -26.37 -13.89 1.01
N ASN A 164 -25.38 -13.97 1.91
CA ASN A 164 -25.59 -14.40 3.29
C ASN A 164 -25.10 -13.35 4.30
N PRO A 165 -25.69 -12.14 4.36
CA PRO A 165 -25.20 -11.05 5.20
C PRO A 165 -25.24 -11.37 6.70
N ASP A 166 -26.28 -12.03 7.18
CA ASP A 166 -26.43 -12.38 8.60
C ASP A 166 -25.42 -13.44 9.03
N LEU A 167 -25.17 -14.46 8.21
CA LEU A 167 -24.17 -15.49 8.47
C LEU A 167 -22.76 -14.89 8.48
N MET A 168 -22.46 -14.01 7.55
CA MET A 168 -21.17 -13.30 7.50
C MET A 168 -20.98 -12.42 8.73
N ALA A 169 -22.01 -11.67 9.15
CA ALA A 169 -21.98 -10.85 10.35
C ALA A 169 -21.75 -11.68 11.62
N GLU A 170 -22.41 -12.83 11.73
CA GLU A 170 -22.23 -13.76 12.86
C GLU A 170 -20.82 -14.34 12.90
N ALA A 171 -20.31 -14.82 11.77
CA ALA A 171 -18.96 -15.38 11.66
C ALA A 171 -17.88 -14.35 12.04
N LEU A 172 -17.98 -13.13 11.52
CA LEU A 172 -17.05 -12.05 11.84
C LEU A 172 -17.15 -11.59 13.30
N SER A 173 -18.36 -11.54 13.85
CA SER A 173 -18.61 -11.20 15.26
C SER A 173 -18.05 -12.25 16.20
N GLY A 174 -18.22 -13.54 15.88
CA GLY A 174 -17.66 -14.65 16.64
C GLY A 174 -16.14 -14.62 16.70
N LYS A 175 -15.50 -14.21 15.61
CA LYS A 175 -14.03 -14.10 15.52
C LYS A 175 -13.44 -13.09 16.51
N ILE A 176 -14.11 -11.97 16.73
CA ILE A 176 -13.58 -10.85 17.55
C ILE A 176 -14.31 -10.67 18.88
N GLY A 177 -15.33 -11.48 19.17
CA GLY A 177 -16.12 -11.43 20.41
C GLY A 177 -16.96 -10.15 20.58
N ARG A 178 -17.22 -9.42 19.50
CA ARG A 178 -18.07 -8.21 19.46
C ARG A 178 -18.90 -8.14 18.19
N LYS A 179 -20.03 -7.44 18.25
CA LYS A 179 -20.92 -7.30 17.10
C LYS A 179 -20.25 -6.59 15.92
N VAL A 180 -20.31 -7.20 14.76
CA VAL A 180 -19.96 -6.62 13.45
C VAL A 180 -21.23 -6.43 12.66
N GLU A 181 -21.42 -5.24 12.09
CA GLU A 181 -22.58 -4.89 11.28
C GLU A 181 -22.17 -4.74 9.81
N LEU A 182 -22.93 -5.38 8.92
CA LEU A 182 -22.83 -5.20 7.48
C LEU A 182 -23.94 -4.26 7.02
N LEU A 183 -23.57 -3.23 6.26
CA LEU A 183 -24.50 -2.18 5.83
C LEU A 183 -24.34 -1.93 4.33
N VAL A 184 -25.45 -1.87 3.60
CA VAL A 184 -25.50 -1.40 2.20
C VAL A 184 -26.31 -0.09 2.19
N PRO A 185 -25.68 1.07 2.34
CA PRO A 185 -26.38 2.33 2.49
C PRO A 185 -26.94 2.81 1.14
N GLN A 186 -28.21 3.24 1.15
CA GLN A 186 -28.87 3.76 -0.05
C GLN A 186 -28.90 5.29 -0.12
N ARG A 187 -28.61 6.00 1.00
CA ARG A 187 -28.66 7.45 1.10
C ARG A 187 -27.81 7.98 2.26
N GLY A 188 -27.51 9.27 2.21
CA GLY A 188 -26.74 9.98 3.24
C GLY A 188 -25.24 9.76 3.13
N GLU A 189 -24.50 10.24 4.12
CA GLU A 189 -23.05 10.28 4.11
C GLU A 189 -22.37 8.92 3.83
N LYS A 190 -22.91 7.84 4.38
CA LYS A 190 -22.38 6.48 4.13
C LYS A 190 -22.51 6.06 2.67
N ALA A 191 -23.60 6.46 1.99
CA ALA A 191 -23.78 6.18 0.56
C ALA A 191 -22.78 6.99 -0.28
N GLU A 192 -22.53 8.27 0.06
CA GLU A 192 -21.53 9.10 -0.61
C GLU A 192 -20.11 8.53 -0.47
N LEU A 193 -19.80 7.94 0.68
CA LEU A 193 -18.53 7.23 0.90
C LEU A 193 -18.38 6.01 0.00
N VAL A 194 -19.45 5.23 -0.14
CA VAL A 194 -19.50 4.07 -1.05
C VAL A 194 -19.36 4.52 -2.49
N ASP A 195 -20.05 5.57 -2.91
CA ASP A 195 -19.94 6.14 -4.26
C ASP A 195 -18.52 6.62 -4.56
N GLY A 196 -17.86 7.21 -3.58
CA GLY A 196 -16.44 7.57 -3.66
C GLY A 196 -15.54 6.36 -3.87
N ALA A 197 -15.77 5.29 -3.10
CA ALA A 197 -15.02 4.05 -3.21
C ALA A 197 -15.30 3.33 -4.55
N LEU A 198 -16.54 3.34 -5.04
CA LEU A 198 -16.91 2.82 -6.35
C LEU A 198 -16.22 3.56 -7.51
N ARG A 199 -16.17 4.90 -7.44
CA ARG A 199 -15.41 5.68 -8.45
C ARG A 199 -13.94 5.26 -8.48
N ASN A 200 -13.31 5.12 -7.31
CA ASN A 200 -11.92 4.68 -7.23
C ASN A 200 -11.74 3.24 -7.75
N ALA A 201 -12.66 2.33 -7.43
CA ALA A 201 -12.61 0.96 -7.94
C ALA A 201 -12.68 0.93 -9.48
N ARG A 202 -13.59 1.73 -10.07
CA ARG A 202 -13.73 1.86 -11.52
C ARG A 202 -12.48 2.41 -12.18
N GLU A 203 -11.93 3.50 -11.65
CA GLU A 203 -10.72 4.12 -12.18
C GLU A 203 -9.49 3.19 -12.04
N SER A 204 -9.38 2.48 -10.92
CA SER A 204 -8.31 1.52 -10.70
C SER A 204 -8.41 0.33 -11.65
N LEU A 205 -9.62 -0.18 -11.91
CA LEU A 205 -9.83 -1.26 -12.87
C LEU A 205 -9.50 -0.79 -14.30
N ALA A 206 -9.96 0.38 -14.70
CA ALA A 206 -9.67 0.94 -16.02
C ALA A 206 -8.15 1.11 -16.25
N ARG A 207 -7.40 1.62 -15.25
CA ARG A 207 -5.93 1.69 -15.32
C ARG A 207 -5.31 0.30 -15.46
N LYS A 208 -5.76 -0.67 -14.67
CA LYS A 208 -5.25 -2.05 -14.72
C LYS A 208 -5.51 -2.69 -16.07
N MET A 209 -6.68 -2.50 -16.65
CA MET A 209 -7.02 -3.01 -17.99
C MET A 209 -6.14 -2.36 -19.09
N ALA A 210 -5.93 -1.05 -19.01
CA ALA A 210 -5.05 -0.33 -19.95
C ALA A 210 -3.59 -0.79 -19.84
N GLU A 211 -3.08 -1.00 -18.61
CA GLU A 211 -1.75 -1.56 -18.38
C GLU A 211 -1.62 -2.97 -18.97
N THR A 212 -2.63 -3.83 -18.76
CA THR A 212 -2.65 -5.19 -19.31
C THR A 212 -2.69 -5.19 -20.83
N ALA A 213 -3.50 -4.33 -21.44
CA ALA A 213 -3.55 -4.19 -22.90
C ALA A 213 -2.21 -3.69 -23.49
N THR A 214 -1.56 -2.75 -22.81
CA THR A 214 -0.22 -2.28 -23.18
C THR A 214 0.82 -3.39 -23.06
N GLN A 215 0.79 -4.15 -21.95
CA GLN A 215 1.70 -5.28 -21.73
C GLN A 215 1.54 -6.35 -22.83
N THR A 216 0.31 -6.66 -23.22
CA THR A 216 0.03 -7.61 -24.31
C THR A 216 0.65 -7.14 -25.63
N LYS A 217 0.52 -5.85 -25.97
CA LYS A 217 1.14 -5.28 -27.18
C LYS A 217 2.67 -5.35 -27.12
N LEU A 218 3.27 -5.07 -25.98
CA LEU A 218 4.73 -5.18 -25.80
C LEU A 218 5.22 -6.62 -25.96
N LEU A 219 4.50 -7.59 -25.41
CA LEU A 219 4.82 -9.01 -25.58
C LEU A 219 4.69 -9.45 -27.04
N GLN A 220 3.66 -8.98 -27.75
CA GLN A 220 3.50 -9.22 -29.17
C GLN A 220 4.68 -8.65 -29.98
N GLY A 221 5.11 -7.41 -29.67
CA GLY A 221 6.31 -6.83 -30.28
C GLY A 221 7.59 -7.64 -30.03
N LEU A 222 7.73 -8.29 -28.87
CA LEU A 222 8.83 -9.22 -28.61
C LEU A 222 8.73 -10.49 -29.47
N VAL A 223 7.53 -11.03 -29.65
CA VAL A 223 7.31 -12.20 -30.54
C VAL A 223 7.78 -11.86 -31.95
N GLU A 224 7.40 -10.71 -32.48
CA GLU A 224 7.75 -10.25 -33.82
C GLU A 224 9.26 -9.97 -33.95
N ALA A 225 9.84 -9.26 -32.97
CA ALA A 225 11.26 -8.86 -33.00
C ALA A 225 12.24 -10.03 -32.89
N PHE A 226 11.86 -11.10 -32.18
CA PHE A 226 12.71 -12.26 -31.92
C PHE A 226 12.23 -13.54 -32.61
N ASP A 227 11.24 -13.46 -33.49
CA ASP A 227 10.64 -14.59 -34.21
C ASP A 227 10.28 -15.74 -33.25
N LEU A 228 9.62 -15.40 -32.14
CA LEU A 228 9.25 -16.40 -31.14
C LEU A 228 8.05 -17.22 -31.60
N PRO A 229 8.02 -18.55 -31.35
CA PRO A 229 6.90 -19.39 -31.76
C PRO A 229 5.59 -19.10 -31.01
N LYS A 230 5.65 -18.44 -29.86
CA LYS A 230 4.51 -18.02 -29.05
C LYS A 230 4.87 -16.86 -28.13
N SER A 231 3.86 -16.17 -27.63
CA SER A 231 4.04 -15.10 -26.64
C SER A 231 4.67 -15.68 -25.34
N PRO A 232 5.70 -15.03 -24.80
CA PRO A 232 6.33 -15.49 -23.58
C PRO A 232 5.41 -15.32 -22.38
N GLU A 233 5.19 -16.38 -21.64
CA GLU A 233 4.44 -16.37 -20.37
C GLU A 233 5.28 -15.88 -19.20
N ARG A 234 6.62 -15.93 -19.37
CA ARG A 234 7.59 -15.56 -18.37
C ARG A 234 8.85 -14.99 -19.00
N ILE A 235 9.25 -13.81 -18.56
CA ILE A 235 10.50 -13.15 -18.90
C ILE A 235 11.26 -12.90 -17.60
N GLU A 236 12.49 -13.34 -17.52
CA GLU A 236 13.38 -13.11 -16.40
C GLU A 236 14.47 -12.12 -16.80
N VAL A 237 14.66 -11.09 -15.98
CA VAL A 237 15.73 -10.10 -16.18
C VAL A 237 16.66 -10.17 -14.98
N TYR A 238 17.95 -10.18 -15.24
CA TYR A 238 19.00 -10.31 -14.25
C TYR A 238 19.87 -9.08 -14.23
N ASP A 239 20.20 -8.64 -13.02
CA ASP A 239 21.15 -7.58 -12.78
C ASP A 239 22.06 -7.94 -11.61
N ASN A 240 23.33 -7.58 -11.69
CA ASN A 240 24.32 -7.84 -10.66
C ASN A 240 24.86 -6.54 -10.09
N SER A 241 25.05 -6.50 -8.77
CA SER A 241 25.60 -5.36 -8.08
C SER A 241 26.62 -5.78 -7.03
N HIS A 242 27.60 -4.95 -6.79
CA HIS A 242 28.63 -5.15 -5.76
C HIS A 242 28.99 -3.81 -5.08
N ILE A 243 29.51 -3.88 -3.87
CA ILE A 243 30.05 -2.73 -3.15
C ILE A 243 31.58 -2.82 -3.18
N LYS A 244 32.19 -2.09 -4.12
CA LYS A 244 33.67 -2.07 -4.29
C LYS A 244 34.29 -3.46 -4.36
N GLY A 245 33.68 -4.38 -5.06
CA GLY A 245 34.15 -5.77 -5.20
C GLY A 245 33.88 -6.66 -3.98
N THR A 246 32.95 -6.27 -3.11
CA THR A 246 32.52 -7.08 -1.98
C THR A 246 30.98 -7.12 -1.91
N ASN A 247 30.44 -8.14 -1.22
CA ASN A 247 29.00 -8.35 -1.06
C ASN A 247 28.24 -8.45 -2.40
N ASP A 248 28.77 -9.26 -3.28
CA ASP A 248 28.24 -9.47 -4.63
C ASP A 248 26.86 -10.09 -4.59
N VAL A 249 25.91 -9.44 -5.26
CA VAL A 249 24.50 -9.80 -5.26
C VAL A 249 23.95 -9.81 -6.68
N GLY A 250 23.25 -10.88 -7.04
CA GLY A 250 22.41 -10.95 -8.22
C GLY A 250 20.95 -10.67 -7.86
N ALA A 251 20.28 -9.88 -8.68
CA ALA A 251 18.83 -9.68 -8.63
C ALA A 251 18.18 -10.35 -9.84
N MET A 252 17.07 -11.01 -9.61
CA MET A 252 16.20 -11.55 -10.66
C MET A 252 14.82 -10.93 -10.51
N ILE A 253 14.37 -10.23 -11.54
CA ILE A 253 12.99 -9.77 -11.66
C ILE A 253 12.27 -10.60 -12.70
N VAL A 254 10.96 -10.72 -12.55
CA VAL A 254 10.12 -11.56 -13.41
C VAL A 254 8.94 -10.76 -13.89
N THR A 255 8.65 -10.85 -15.19
CA THR A 255 7.45 -10.29 -15.79
C THR A 255 6.76 -11.33 -16.67
N GLY A 256 5.47 -11.12 -16.93
CA GLY A 256 4.63 -11.98 -17.76
C GLY A 256 3.46 -11.22 -18.35
N PRO A 257 2.43 -11.93 -18.85
CA PRO A 257 1.26 -11.31 -19.49
C PRO A 257 0.52 -10.30 -18.61
N GLU A 258 0.49 -10.55 -17.30
CA GLU A 258 -0.16 -9.67 -16.32
C GLU A 258 0.78 -8.59 -15.76
N GLY A 259 2.01 -8.45 -16.32
CA GLY A 259 3.02 -7.50 -15.86
C GLY A 259 4.02 -8.09 -14.87
N MET A 260 4.50 -7.25 -13.94
CA MET A 260 5.59 -7.59 -13.02
C MET A 260 5.17 -8.55 -11.91
N MET A 261 5.76 -9.74 -11.86
CA MET A 261 5.47 -10.79 -10.88
C MET A 261 6.36 -10.66 -9.64
N LYS A 262 6.09 -9.67 -8.79
CA LYS A 262 6.93 -9.31 -7.64
C LYS A 262 7.15 -10.45 -6.63
N ASN A 263 6.19 -11.36 -6.47
CA ASN A 263 6.30 -12.55 -5.61
C ASN A 263 7.36 -13.55 -6.10
N GLN A 264 7.76 -13.46 -7.37
CA GLN A 264 8.74 -14.31 -8.00
C GLN A 264 10.15 -13.69 -8.09
N TYR A 265 10.32 -12.45 -7.61
CA TYR A 265 11.62 -11.82 -7.54
C TYR A 265 12.55 -12.57 -6.60
N ARG A 266 13.82 -12.63 -6.94
CA ARG A 266 14.84 -13.29 -6.11
C ARG A 266 16.07 -12.41 -5.98
N LYS A 267 16.62 -12.43 -4.78
CA LYS A 267 17.96 -11.96 -4.48
C LYS A 267 18.86 -13.17 -4.33
N LEU A 268 19.99 -13.15 -5.01
CA LEU A 268 20.95 -14.23 -5.07
C LEU A 268 22.28 -13.71 -4.55
N ASN A 269 22.73 -14.20 -3.39
CA ASN A 269 24.09 -13.92 -2.96
C ASN A 269 25.06 -14.74 -3.82
N ILE A 270 26.01 -14.07 -4.41
CA ILE A 270 27.06 -14.68 -5.24
C ILE A 270 28.11 -15.25 -4.27
N ARG A 271 28.58 -16.47 -4.54
CA ARG A 271 29.42 -17.24 -3.60
C ARG A 271 30.65 -17.82 -4.27
N GLY A 272 30.91 -17.50 -5.55
CA GLY A 272 32.06 -18.03 -6.28
C GLY A 272 33.37 -17.56 -5.67
N ASP A 273 34.12 -18.49 -5.08
CA ASP A 273 35.43 -18.22 -4.47
C ASP A 273 36.49 -17.87 -5.54
N ASP A 274 36.22 -18.21 -6.82
CA ASP A 274 37.12 -17.98 -7.97
C ASP A 274 36.85 -16.64 -8.69
N LEU A 275 35.90 -15.82 -8.19
CA LEU A 275 35.53 -14.55 -8.83
C LEU A 275 36.46 -13.42 -8.40
N THR A 276 37.05 -12.73 -9.37
CA THR A 276 37.81 -11.51 -9.09
C THR A 276 36.85 -10.37 -8.72
N PRO A 277 37.21 -9.48 -7.79
CA PRO A 277 36.39 -8.35 -7.42
C PRO A 277 35.95 -7.52 -8.64
N GLY A 278 34.63 -7.42 -8.88
CA GLY A 278 34.07 -6.67 -10.02
C GLY A 278 33.92 -7.47 -11.31
N ASP A 279 34.14 -8.80 -11.30
CA ASP A 279 33.89 -9.66 -12.45
C ASP A 279 32.37 -9.86 -12.70
N ALA A 280 31.77 -8.90 -13.41
CA ALA A 280 30.35 -8.93 -13.75
C ALA A 280 29.94 -10.15 -14.58
N PHE A 281 30.82 -10.65 -15.45
CA PHE A 281 30.54 -11.83 -16.28
C PHE A 281 30.54 -13.12 -15.47
N GLY A 282 31.51 -13.30 -14.59
CA GLY A 282 31.58 -14.43 -13.68
C GLY A 282 30.38 -14.47 -12.73
N MET A 283 30.02 -13.31 -12.18
CA MET A 283 28.82 -13.16 -11.34
C MET A 283 27.54 -13.55 -12.08
N LEU A 284 27.35 -13.07 -13.31
CA LEU A 284 26.18 -13.40 -14.13
C LEU A 284 26.15 -14.88 -14.50
N LYS A 285 27.32 -15.47 -14.84
CA LYS A 285 27.46 -16.91 -15.14
C LYS A 285 27.01 -17.75 -13.93
N GLU A 286 27.44 -17.42 -12.72
CA GLU A 286 27.03 -18.13 -11.51
C GLU A 286 25.52 -18.05 -11.29
N VAL A 287 24.94 -16.84 -11.38
CA VAL A 287 23.50 -16.60 -11.20
C VAL A 287 22.68 -17.43 -12.20
N LEU A 288 23.03 -17.37 -13.48
CA LEU A 288 22.33 -18.09 -14.54
C LEU A 288 22.50 -19.61 -14.38
N HIS A 289 23.69 -20.08 -14.04
CA HIS A 289 23.94 -21.52 -13.83
C HIS A 289 23.07 -22.09 -12.69
N ARG A 290 23.01 -21.38 -11.55
CA ARG A 290 22.16 -21.77 -10.42
C ARG A 290 20.67 -21.71 -10.78
N ARG A 291 20.24 -20.75 -11.59
CA ARG A 291 18.86 -20.65 -12.07
C ARG A 291 18.51 -21.80 -13.02
N CYS A 292 19.36 -22.11 -14.00
CA CYS A 292 19.15 -23.22 -14.96
C CYS A 292 19.10 -24.57 -14.24
N GLN A 293 19.99 -24.82 -13.29
CA GLN A 293 19.93 -26.03 -12.48
C GLN A 293 18.61 -26.17 -11.71
N ARG A 294 18.08 -25.08 -11.21
CA ARG A 294 16.79 -25.08 -10.51
C ARG A 294 15.62 -25.32 -11.45
N LEU A 295 15.63 -24.71 -12.65
CA LEU A 295 14.62 -24.96 -13.69
C LEU A 295 14.57 -26.42 -14.08
N THR A 296 15.72 -27.04 -14.34
CA THR A 296 15.81 -28.47 -14.68
C THR A 296 15.22 -29.37 -13.59
N LYS A 297 15.44 -29.01 -12.30
CA LYS A 297 14.85 -29.75 -11.18
C LYS A 297 13.35 -29.53 -11.07
N GLU A 298 12.88 -28.33 -11.29
CA GLU A 298 11.44 -27.96 -11.26
C GLU A 298 10.68 -28.68 -12.40
N ASP A 299 11.24 -28.74 -13.60
CA ASP A 299 10.66 -29.46 -14.74
C ASP A 299 10.65 -30.97 -14.52
N THR A 300 11.71 -31.54 -13.95
CA THR A 300 11.75 -32.95 -13.59
C THR A 300 10.74 -33.33 -12.52
N ALA A 301 10.50 -32.45 -11.55
CA ALA A 301 9.48 -32.62 -10.50
C ALA A 301 8.05 -32.52 -11.08
N ARG A 302 7.82 -31.61 -12.01
CA ARG A 302 6.52 -31.47 -12.72
C ARG A 302 6.21 -32.70 -13.57
N SER A 303 7.19 -33.25 -14.29
CA SER A 303 7.02 -34.44 -15.12
C SER A 303 6.77 -35.71 -14.29
N ARG A 304 7.18 -35.74 -13.03
CA ARG A 304 6.96 -36.87 -12.09
C ARG A 304 5.70 -36.72 -11.23
N GLY A 305 4.88 -35.67 -11.42
CA GLY A 305 3.65 -35.46 -10.65
C GLY A 305 3.87 -35.09 -9.17
N THR A 306 5.09 -34.87 -8.75
CA THR A 306 5.44 -34.46 -7.38
C THR A 306 5.34 -32.91 -7.30
N ARG A 307 4.46 -32.39 -6.43
CA ARG A 307 4.35 -30.96 -6.15
C ARG A 307 5.65 -30.50 -5.48
N PRO A 308 6.37 -29.48 -5.96
CA PRO A 308 7.53 -28.97 -5.24
C PRO A 308 7.07 -28.37 -3.91
N GLU A 309 7.71 -28.76 -2.83
CA GLU A 309 7.57 -28.10 -1.53
C GLU A 309 7.98 -26.63 -1.65
N ARG A 310 7.21 -25.75 -1.03
CA ARG A 310 7.34 -24.28 -1.09
C ARG A 310 8.61 -23.75 -0.43
#